data_b108e653f6f9266fec05fc16ca47a527
#
_entry.id   b108e653f6f9266fec05fc16ca47a527
#
_cell.length_a   1.000
_cell.length_b   1.000
_cell.length_c   1.000
_cell.angle_alpha   90.00
_cell.angle_beta   90.00
_cell.angle_gamma   90.00
#
_symmetry.space_group_name_H-M   'P 1'
#
loop_
_entity.id
_entity.type
_entity.pdbx_description
1 polymer ?
#
loop_
_entity_poly.entity_id
_entity_poly.type
_entity_poly.pdbx_seq_one_letter_code
_entity_poly.pdbx_strand_id
1 'polypeptide(L)'
;MSTKRAFFPAILGVAASLVFFLAACKSKPINAESATAAADLQPQAQNTNDDAPPADKTGGFDGKRAFAHVVKQVGFGPRPSGSEAIGRLQEYIESELTSYGCKVDVDSFSADTPAGRLPMKNIVAKVPGDKPGIIMLASHYDTKRIDGFVGADDGASSTAVMLELARLLCGNHSGHQVWITFFDGEEAVRFNWQDPDNRYGSRQMAAKMAMSGELPKVKALLLADMVGTRNLRFRREADSTKALSDLLRSTAARLGYSNIFVDEASPTEDDHIIFLKRGVPAVDVIDFEIPYWHTVQDTLDKVSGKSLAITGHVFLESVKQLQAK
;
A
#
# COMPACT_ATOMS: atom_id res chain seq x y z
N MET A 1 33.08 62.40 -10.11
CA MET A 1 34.12 62.26 -11.19
C MET A 1 34.21 60.81 -11.48
N SER A 2 33.89 60.31 -12.61
CA SER A 2 34.06 60.46 -14.01
C SER A 2 33.02 59.61 -14.73
N THR A 3 32.29 60.25 -15.59
CA THR A 3 31.39 59.66 -16.61
C THR A 3 32.16 58.99 -17.70
N LYS A 4 31.70 57.84 -18.21
CA LYS A 4 31.95 57.47 -19.63
C LYS A 4 30.70 56.81 -20.23
N ARG A 5 30.28 57.47 -21.31
CA ARG A 5 29.17 57.13 -22.21
C ARG A 5 29.53 55.94 -23.14
N ALA A 6 28.47 55.19 -23.49
CA ALA A 6 28.53 54.15 -24.43
C ALA A 6 28.06 54.43 -25.82
N PHE A 7 28.38 53.67 -26.78
CA PHE A 7 28.01 53.80 -28.18
C PHE A 7 27.05 52.66 -28.60
N PHE A 8 25.97 53.05 -29.27
CA PHE A 8 25.18 52.19 -30.15
C PHE A 8 25.71 52.20 -31.57
N PRO A 9 25.64 51.14 -32.33
CA PRO A 9 25.48 51.25 -33.77
C PRO A 9 24.16 50.64 -34.25
N ALA A 10 23.49 51.41 -35.10
CA ALA A 10 22.36 51.01 -35.92
C ALA A 10 22.83 50.11 -37.06
N ILE A 11 22.08 49.09 -37.39
CA ILE A 11 22.24 48.30 -38.62
C ILE A 11 20.92 48.28 -39.37
N LEU A 12 21.07 48.62 -40.64
CA LEU A 12 20.11 48.78 -41.72
C LEU A 12 19.26 47.54 -41.99
N GLY A 13 18.00 47.82 -42.35
CA GLY A 13 17.07 46.80 -42.87
C GLY A 13 17.38 46.45 -44.35
N VAL A 14 17.11 45.19 -44.65
CA VAL A 14 16.96 44.72 -46.04
C VAL A 14 15.56 44.08 -46.15
N ALA A 15 14.75 44.73 -46.98
CA ALA A 15 13.45 44.21 -47.38
C ALA A 15 13.64 43.16 -48.47
N ALA A 16 13.18 41.95 -48.26
CA ALA A 16 13.07 40.92 -49.27
C ALA A 16 11.58 40.64 -49.53
N SER A 17 11.13 41.01 -50.71
CA SER A 17 9.78 40.75 -51.22
C SER A 17 9.64 39.28 -51.58
N LEU A 18 8.67 38.58 -50.91
CA LEU A 18 8.31 37.21 -51.26
C LEU A 18 6.99 37.22 -52.05
N VAL A 19 7.07 36.72 -53.26
CA VAL A 19 5.96 36.55 -54.23
C VAL A 19 5.11 35.37 -53.80
N PHE A 20 3.82 35.58 -53.55
CA PHE A 20 2.84 34.52 -53.27
C PHE A 20 2.43 33.84 -54.58
N PHE A 21 2.71 32.53 -54.70
CA PHE A 21 2.02 31.66 -55.64
C PHE A 21 0.79 31.03 -54.97
N LEU A 22 -0.39 31.41 -55.42
CA LEU A 22 -1.64 30.76 -55.08
C LEU A 22 -1.79 29.46 -55.88
N ALA A 23 -1.57 28.31 -55.24
CA ALA A 23 -1.98 27.03 -55.79
C ALA A 23 -3.34 26.65 -55.14
N ALA A 24 -4.40 26.68 -55.95
CA ALA A 24 -5.73 26.23 -55.51
C ALA A 24 -5.80 24.70 -55.46
N CYS A 25 -5.69 24.11 -54.29
CA CYS A 25 -6.07 22.72 -54.05
C CYS A 25 -7.51 22.62 -53.65
N LYS A 26 -8.34 21.93 -54.46
CA LYS A 26 -9.72 21.55 -54.14
C LYS A 26 -9.73 20.59 -52.97
N SER A 27 -10.27 21.00 -51.83
CA SER A 27 -10.52 20.16 -50.69
C SER A 27 -11.77 19.31 -50.94
N LYS A 28 -11.65 17.99 -50.86
CA LYS A 28 -12.76 17.08 -50.67
C LYS A 28 -13.28 17.19 -49.20
N PRO A 29 -14.59 17.08 -48.94
CA PRO A 29 -15.08 17.08 -47.58
C PRO A 29 -14.67 15.78 -46.89
N ILE A 30 -13.96 15.91 -45.77
CA ILE A 30 -13.70 14.82 -44.84
C ILE A 30 -14.89 14.78 -43.92
N ASN A 31 -15.69 13.71 -43.99
CA ASN A 31 -16.70 13.40 -42.98
C ASN A 31 -16.02 13.27 -41.63
N ALA A 32 -16.35 14.18 -40.73
CA ALA A 32 -15.99 14.06 -39.32
C ALA A 32 -16.94 13.06 -38.64
N GLU A 33 -16.62 11.78 -38.71
CA GLU A 33 -17.08 10.84 -37.70
C GLU A 33 -16.10 10.95 -36.53
N SER A 34 -16.52 11.70 -35.53
CA SER A 34 -15.84 11.71 -34.23
C SER A 34 -16.11 10.37 -33.56
N ALA A 35 -15.23 9.42 -33.79
CA ALA A 35 -15.15 8.24 -32.94
C ALA A 35 -14.49 8.68 -31.64
N THR A 36 -15.31 8.93 -30.61
CA THR A 36 -14.90 8.86 -29.23
C THR A 36 -14.49 7.41 -28.96
N ALA A 37 -13.23 7.12 -29.14
CA ALA A 37 -12.63 5.90 -28.59
C ALA A 37 -12.52 6.11 -27.06
N ALA A 38 -13.63 5.87 -26.36
CA ALA A 38 -13.57 5.38 -25.00
C ALA A 38 -12.81 4.06 -25.10
N ALA A 39 -11.53 4.05 -24.70
CA ALA A 39 -10.82 2.83 -24.49
C ALA A 39 -11.58 2.08 -23.39
N ASP A 40 -12.43 1.14 -23.80
CA ASP A 40 -12.91 0.06 -22.95
C ASP A 40 -11.64 -0.63 -22.43
N LEU A 41 -11.25 -0.28 -21.21
CA LEU A 41 -10.39 -1.12 -20.39
C LEU A 41 -11.22 -2.37 -20.08
N GLN A 42 -11.26 -3.28 -21.05
CA GLN A 42 -11.76 -4.62 -20.79
C GLN A 42 -10.94 -5.17 -19.62
N PRO A 43 -11.58 -5.72 -18.58
CA PRO A 43 -10.86 -6.42 -17.54
C PRO A 43 -10.00 -7.46 -18.24
N GLN A 44 -8.66 -7.34 -18.10
CA GLN A 44 -7.76 -8.38 -18.58
C GLN A 44 -8.28 -9.69 -18.03
N ALA A 45 -8.42 -10.69 -18.92
CA ALA A 45 -8.96 -11.99 -18.60
C ALA A 45 -8.35 -12.45 -17.26
N GLN A 46 -9.22 -12.60 -16.26
CA GLN A 46 -8.82 -13.11 -14.96
C GLN A 46 -8.02 -14.36 -15.20
N ASN A 47 -6.77 -14.36 -14.75
CA ASN A 47 -5.94 -15.55 -14.83
C ASN A 47 -6.54 -16.57 -13.86
N THR A 48 -7.48 -17.38 -14.38
CA THR A 48 -8.28 -18.34 -13.61
C THR A 48 -7.45 -19.51 -13.07
N ASN A 49 -6.15 -19.54 -13.36
CA ASN A 49 -5.18 -20.47 -12.80
C ASN A 49 -4.60 -19.99 -11.47
N ASP A 50 -5.41 -19.39 -10.61
CA ASP A 50 -5.01 -19.16 -9.25
C ASP A 50 -5.08 -20.47 -8.48
N ASP A 51 -3.90 -21.00 -8.12
CA ASP A 51 -3.69 -22.21 -7.34
C ASP A 51 -3.81 -21.98 -5.82
N ALA A 52 -4.55 -20.95 -5.41
CA ALA A 52 -4.80 -20.70 -4.00
C ALA A 52 -5.41 -21.94 -3.33
N PRO A 53 -4.84 -22.37 -2.20
CA PRO A 53 -5.39 -23.51 -1.48
C PRO A 53 -6.82 -23.22 -1.00
N PRO A 54 -7.66 -24.25 -0.84
CA PRO A 54 -8.97 -24.07 -0.22
C PRO A 54 -8.87 -23.45 1.19
N ALA A 55 -9.81 -22.59 1.55
CA ALA A 55 -9.77 -21.84 2.81
C ALA A 55 -9.74 -22.74 4.06
N ASP A 56 -10.30 -23.95 4.02
CA ASP A 56 -10.21 -24.93 5.11
C ASP A 56 -8.78 -25.44 5.35
N LYS A 57 -7.87 -25.30 4.39
CA LYS A 57 -6.44 -25.62 4.52
C LYS A 57 -5.59 -24.45 5.05
N THR A 58 -6.18 -23.28 5.15
CA THR A 58 -5.51 -22.03 5.57
C THR A 58 -6.21 -21.37 6.77
N GLY A 59 -6.79 -22.20 7.65
CA GLY A 59 -7.45 -21.73 8.88
C GLY A 59 -8.71 -20.88 8.65
N GLY A 60 -9.29 -20.92 7.46
CA GLY A 60 -10.42 -20.13 7.02
C GLY A 60 -10.06 -18.90 6.20
N PHE A 61 -8.77 -18.59 6.05
CA PHE A 61 -8.32 -17.50 5.18
C PHE A 61 -8.48 -17.89 3.70
N ASP A 62 -9.20 -17.07 2.94
CA ASP A 62 -9.49 -17.33 1.53
C ASP A 62 -8.60 -16.45 0.62
N GLY A 63 -7.57 -17.06 0.02
CA GLY A 63 -6.66 -16.38 -0.89
C GLY A 63 -7.33 -15.84 -2.15
N LYS A 64 -8.43 -16.47 -2.62
CA LYS A 64 -9.19 -15.96 -3.78
C LYS A 64 -9.94 -14.69 -3.43
N ARG A 65 -10.54 -14.63 -2.23
CA ARG A 65 -11.19 -13.40 -1.73
C ARG A 65 -10.15 -12.28 -1.55
N ALA A 66 -9.01 -12.59 -0.95
CA ALA A 66 -7.92 -11.62 -0.82
C ALA A 66 -7.46 -11.12 -2.21
N PHE A 67 -7.30 -12.01 -3.19
CA PHE A 67 -6.95 -11.59 -4.55
C PHE A 67 -8.04 -10.72 -5.20
N ALA A 68 -9.32 -11.00 -4.95
CA ALA A 68 -10.41 -10.14 -5.42
C ALA A 68 -10.34 -8.72 -4.83
N HIS A 69 -9.88 -8.56 -3.58
CA HIS A 69 -9.58 -7.26 -3.00
C HIS A 69 -8.42 -6.55 -3.70
N VAL A 70 -7.36 -7.28 -4.11
CA VAL A 70 -6.28 -6.69 -4.94
C VAL A 70 -6.83 -6.19 -6.26
N VAL A 71 -7.62 -7.02 -6.98
CA VAL A 71 -8.24 -6.64 -8.26
C VAL A 71 -9.08 -5.37 -8.12
N LYS A 72 -9.86 -5.28 -7.04
CA LYS A 72 -10.71 -4.11 -6.78
C LYS A 72 -9.88 -2.83 -6.56
N GLN A 73 -8.80 -2.92 -5.79
CA GLN A 73 -7.90 -1.80 -5.50
C GLN A 73 -7.18 -1.31 -6.76
N VAL A 74 -6.59 -2.23 -7.53
CA VAL A 74 -5.94 -1.94 -8.81
C VAL A 74 -6.91 -1.28 -9.80
N GLY A 75 -8.18 -1.68 -9.78
CA GLY A 75 -9.24 -1.08 -10.61
C GLY A 75 -9.52 0.40 -10.31
N PHE A 76 -9.09 0.95 -9.19
CA PHE A 76 -9.16 2.38 -8.92
C PHE A 76 -8.03 3.18 -9.61
N GLY A 77 -7.01 2.50 -10.14
CA GLY A 77 -5.82 3.10 -10.71
C GLY A 77 -4.79 3.51 -9.64
N PRO A 78 -3.78 4.35 -10.01
CA PRO A 78 -2.82 4.92 -9.06
C PRO A 78 -3.52 5.66 -7.92
N ARG A 79 -3.12 5.36 -6.69
CA ARG A 79 -3.79 5.81 -5.45
C ARG A 79 -2.84 6.57 -4.50
N PRO A 80 -2.03 7.53 -4.98
CA PRO A 80 -1.16 8.27 -4.08
C PRO A 80 -2.01 9.11 -3.11
N SER A 81 -1.49 9.31 -1.89
CA SER A 81 -2.14 10.14 -0.86
C SER A 81 -2.67 11.46 -1.40
N GLY A 82 -3.89 11.82 -1.02
CA GLY A 82 -4.58 13.04 -1.45
C GLY A 82 -5.21 12.97 -2.84
N SER A 83 -5.17 11.84 -3.56
CA SER A 83 -5.84 11.66 -4.85
C SER A 83 -7.34 11.29 -4.70
N GLU A 84 -8.13 11.48 -5.77
CA GLU A 84 -9.51 10.99 -5.77
C GLU A 84 -9.58 9.45 -5.72
N ALA A 85 -8.62 8.78 -6.32
CA ALA A 85 -8.56 7.32 -6.35
C ALA A 85 -8.35 6.74 -4.95
N ILE A 86 -7.49 7.37 -4.11
CA ILE A 86 -7.32 6.93 -2.73
C ILE A 86 -8.60 7.16 -1.91
N GLY A 87 -9.34 8.24 -2.17
CA GLY A 87 -10.65 8.47 -1.55
C GLY A 87 -11.64 7.34 -1.82
N ARG A 88 -11.73 6.87 -3.08
CA ARG A 88 -12.56 5.70 -3.43
C ARG A 88 -12.09 4.41 -2.77
N LEU A 89 -10.78 4.23 -2.60
CA LEU A 89 -10.24 3.09 -1.87
C LEU A 89 -10.57 3.17 -0.38
N GLN A 90 -10.48 4.33 0.24
CA GLN A 90 -10.86 4.55 1.65
C GLN A 90 -12.32 4.16 1.89
N GLU A 91 -13.24 4.63 1.04
CA GLU A 91 -14.66 4.25 1.10
C GLU A 91 -14.85 2.73 0.95
N TYR A 92 -14.11 2.11 0.05
CA TYR A 92 -14.14 0.67 -0.15
C TYR A 92 -13.68 -0.09 1.11
N ILE A 93 -12.52 0.27 1.69
CA ILE A 93 -12.01 -0.35 2.92
C ILE A 93 -13.02 -0.19 4.06
N GLU A 94 -13.53 1.02 4.30
CA GLU A 94 -14.52 1.28 5.35
C GLU A 94 -15.81 0.47 5.14
N SER A 95 -16.27 0.33 3.90
CA SER A 95 -17.46 -0.47 3.54
C SER A 95 -17.25 -1.96 3.81
N GLU A 96 -16.12 -2.52 3.39
CA GLU A 96 -15.79 -3.93 3.62
C GLU A 96 -15.70 -4.25 5.11
N LEU A 97 -14.96 -3.44 5.87
CA LEU A 97 -14.83 -3.60 7.32
C LEU A 97 -16.20 -3.52 8.03
N THR A 98 -17.04 -2.59 7.62
CA THR A 98 -18.40 -2.45 8.16
C THR A 98 -19.24 -3.68 7.84
N SER A 99 -19.13 -4.21 6.61
CA SER A 99 -19.85 -5.42 6.19
C SER A 99 -19.46 -6.67 6.97
N TYR A 100 -18.21 -6.71 7.47
CA TYR A 100 -17.72 -7.78 8.35
C TYR A 100 -18.11 -7.61 9.83
N GLY A 101 -18.87 -6.56 10.15
CA GLY A 101 -19.28 -6.25 11.52
C GLY A 101 -18.18 -5.66 12.39
N CYS A 102 -17.12 -5.13 11.79
CA CYS A 102 -16.04 -4.46 12.51
C CYS A 102 -16.49 -3.10 13.04
N LYS A 103 -16.01 -2.72 14.23
CA LYS A 103 -16.05 -1.32 14.65
C LYS A 103 -14.92 -0.56 13.95
N VAL A 104 -15.27 0.36 13.07
CA VAL A 104 -14.32 1.15 12.28
C VAL A 104 -14.10 2.51 12.94
N ASP A 105 -12.85 2.83 13.23
CA ASP A 105 -12.40 4.15 13.65
C ASP A 105 -11.59 4.78 12.50
N VAL A 106 -11.81 6.06 12.24
CA VAL A 106 -11.13 6.83 11.20
C VAL A 106 -10.32 7.95 11.84
N ASP A 107 -9.05 8.06 11.45
CA ASP A 107 -8.15 9.14 11.86
C ASP A 107 -7.78 10.00 10.64
N SER A 108 -8.60 11.03 10.37
CA SER A 108 -8.35 11.99 9.30
C SER A 108 -7.37 13.06 9.78
N PHE A 109 -6.33 13.32 8.99
CA PHE A 109 -5.32 14.33 9.26
C PHE A 109 -4.85 15.00 7.98
N SER A 110 -3.98 15.99 8.10
CA SER A 110 -3.28 16.58 6.96
C SER A 110 -1.80 16.58 7.24
N ALA A 111 -0.99 16.25 6.25
CA ALA A 111 0.46 16.28 6.34
C ALA A 111 1.05 17.35 5.40
N ASP A 112 2.08 18.05 5.85
CA ASP A 112 2.88 18.90 4.99
C ASP A 112 3.89 18.02 4.24
N THR A 113 3.77 18.00 2.93
CA THR A 113 4.55 17.12 2.04
C THR A 113 5.26 17.94 0.96
N PRO A 114 6.22 17.37 0.24
CA PRO A 114 6.81 18.02 -0.94
C PRO A 114 5.83 18.42 -2.05
N ALA A 115 4.65 17.79 -2.10
CA ALA A 115 3.56 18.18 -3.02
C ALA A 115 2.56 19.17 -2.42
N GLY A 116 2.89 19.77 -1.26
CA GLY A 116 2.00 20.64 -0.50
C GLY A 116 1.29 19.91 0.64
N ARG A 117 0.31 20.56 1.24
CA ARG A 117 -0.47 19.99 2.33
C ARG A 117 -1.52 19.01 1.79
N LEU A 118 -1.33 17.72 2.04
CA LEU A 118 -2.21 16.67 1.57
C LEU A 118 -3.13 16.15 2.68
N PRO A 119 -4.42 15.92 2.39
CA PRO A 119 -5.31 15.19 3.28
C PRO A 119 -4.93 13.71 3.26
N MET A 120 -4.92 13.10 4.44
CA MET A 120 -4.62 11.68 4.66
C MET A 120 -5.59 11.08 5.68
N LYS A 121 -5.71 9.75 5.69
CA LYS A 121 -6.65 9.06 6.56
C LYS A 121 -6.12 7.69 6.98
N ASN A 122 -5.89 7.45 8.25
CA ASN A 122 -5.73 6.09 8.76
C ASN A 122 -7.10 5.47 9.05
N ILE A 123 -7.27 4.19 8.74
CA ILE A 123 -8.49 3.43 9.01
C ILE A 123 -8.15 2.29 9.94
N VAL A 124 -8.95 2.07 10.99
CA VAL A 124 -8.69 1.03 12.00
C VAL A 124 -9.97 0.25 12.26
N ALA A 125 -9.93 -1.05 12.01
CA ALA A 125 -10.95 -1.96 12.50
C ALA A 125 -10.56 -2.42 13.92
N LYS A 126 -11.37 -2.09 14.91
CA LYS A 126 -11.13 -2.45 16.30
C LYS A 126 -11.98 -3.67 16.70
N VAL A 127 -11.33 -4.79 16.87
CA VAL A 127 -11.92 -6.01 17.41
C VAL A 127 -11.79 -5.97 18.93
N PRO A 128 -12.89 -5.98 19.70
CA PRO A 128 -12.82 -5.96 21.15
C PRO A 128 -12.22 -7.26 21.70
N GLY A 129 -11.70 -7.19 22.93
CA GLY A 129 -11.13 -8.33 23.64
C GLY A 129 -11.47 -8.26 25.13
N ASP A 130 -11.34 -9.37 25.82
CA ASP A 130 -11.59 -9.53 27.26
C ASP A 130 -10.30 -9.48 28.11
N LYS A 131 -9.12 -9.46 27.46
CA LYS A 131 -7.81 -9.27 28.10
C LYS A 131 -7.25 -7.87 27.85
N PRO A 132 -6.48 -7.31 28.78
CA PRO A 132 -5.82 -6.02 28.57
C PRO A 132 -4.69 -6.14 27.54
N GLY A 133 -4.59 -5.16 26.66
CA GLY A 133 -3.55 -5.08 25.64
C GLY A 133 -4.12 -5.10 24.23
N ILE A 134 -3.26 -4.71 23.27
CA ILE A 134 -3.61 -4.55 21.86
C ILE A 134 -2.62 -5.36 21.04
N ILE A 135 -3.12 -6.17 20.11
CA ILE A 135 -2.35 -6.75 19.01
C ILE A 135 -2.71 -5.93 17.77
N MET A 136 -1.72 -5.31 17.16
CA MET A 136 -1.91 -4.56 15.91
C MET A 136 -1.49 -5.40 14.72
N LEU A 137 -2.36 -5.49 13.72
CA LEU A 137 -2.05 -5.92 12.37
C LEU A 137 -2.07 -4.67 11.51
N ALA A 138 -1.09 -4.48 10.65
CA ALA A 138 -0.99 -3.25 9.88
C ALA A 138 -0.54 -3.48 8.44
N SER A 139 -0.95 -2.58 7.55
CA SER A 139 -0.46 -2.40 6.20
C SER A 139 -0.62 -0.95 5.79
N HIS A 140 0.09 -0.51 4.76
CA HIS A 140 -0.27 0.71 4.06
C HIS A 140 -1.21 0.40 2.89
N TYR A 141 -1.89 1.42 2.34
CA TYR A 141 -2.82 1.25 1.24
C TYR A 141 -2.66 2.29 0.11
N ASP A 142 -1.88 3.33 0.35
CA ASP A 142 -1.51 4.29 -0.68
C ASP A 142 -0.50 3.68 -1.67
N THR A 143 -0.34 4.31 -2.82
CA THR A 143 0.66 3.93 -3.80
C THR A 143 1.69 5.04 -3.97
N LYS A 144 2.89 4.66 -4.39
CA LYS A 144 3.89 5.60 -4.87
C LYS A 144 3.31 6.57 -5.88
N ARG A 145 3.70 7.85 -5.79
CA ARG A 145 3.30 8.89 -6.74
C ARG A 145 4.10 8.79 -8.04
N ILE A 146 3.81 7.75 -8.82
CA ILE A 146 4.37 7.48 -10.14
C ILE A 146 3.21 7.33 -11.12
N ASP A 147 3.30 7.99 -12.27
CA ASP A 147 2.27 7.91 -13.30
C ASP A 147 2.11 6.46 -13.80
N GLY A 148 0.89 5.94 -13.75
CA GLY A 148 0.58 4.57 -14.16
C GLY A 148 0.95 3.48 -13.15
N PHE A 149 1.53 3.81 -11.99
CA PHE A 149 1.85 2.83 -10.95
C PHE A 149 0.58 2.43 -10.18
N VAL A 150 0.15 1.21 -10.36
CA VAL A 150 -1.09 0.72 -9.73
C VAL A 150 -0.86 -0.05 -8.43
N GLY A 151 0.39 -0.36 -8.08
CA GLY A 151 0.77 -0.99 -6.82
C GLY A 151 -0.08 -2.22 -6.51
N ALA A 152 0.03 -3.27 -7.34
CA ALA A 152 -0.74 -4.49 -7.13
C ALA A 152 -0.16 -5.32 -5.98
N ASP A 153 1.15 -5.36 -5.86
CA ASP A 153 1.83 -5.95 -4.71
C ASP A 153 2.08 -4.88 -3.64
N ASP A 154 2.60 -3.74 -4.05
CA ASP A 154 2.95 -2.61 -3.21
C ASP A 154 1.72 -1.77 -2.84
N GLY A 155 1.26 -1.98 -1.61
CA GLY A 155 0.07 -1.47 -0.97
C GLY A 155 -1.18 -2.33 -1.15
N ALA A 156 -1.49 -2.87 -2.35
CA ALA A 156 -2.76 -3.58 -2.52
C ALA A 156 -2.73 -5.02 -1.99
N SER A 157 -1.60 -5.73 -2.05
CA SER A 157 -1.49 -7.10 -1.56
C SER A 157 -1.66 -7.19 -0.05
N SER A 158 -0.94 -6.37 0.68
CA SER A 158 -0.98 -6.31 2.14
C SER A 158 -2.33 -5.80 2.65
N THR A 159 -2.89 -4.75 2.05
CA THR A 159 -4.27 -4.28 2.33
C THR A 159 -5.30 -5.40 2.12
N ALA A 160 -5.18 -6.20 1.07
CA ALA A 160 -6.08 -7.32 0.80
C ALA A 160 -5.98 -8.42 1.86
N VAL A 161 -4.77 -8.73 2.33
CA VAL A 161 -4.55 -9.66 3.45
C VAL A 161 -5.22 -9.14 4.71
N MET A 162 -5.08 -7.85 5.03
CA MET A 162 -5.70 -7.23 6.21
C MET A 162 -7.23 -7.24 6.14
N LEU A 163 -7.83 -7.01 4.97
CA LEU A 163 -9.29 -7.09 4.78
C LEU A 163 -9.81 -8.51 5.01
N GLU A 164 -9.13 -9.54 4.49
CA GLU A 164 -9.56 -10.91 4.70
C GLU A 164 -9.33 -11.39 6.14
N LEU A 165 -8.27 -10.90 6.82
CA LEU A 165 -8.08 -11.11 8.26
C LEU A 165 -9.19 -10.43 9.08
N ALA A 166 -9.63 -9.23 8.68
CA ALA A 166 -10.74 -8.54 9.34
C ALA A 166 -12.03 -9.34 9.25
N ARG A 167 -12.35 -9.92 8.10
CA ARG A 167 -13.51 -10.80 7.93
C ARG A 167 -13.52 -11.96 8.92
N LEU A 168 -12.35 -12.52 9.23
CA LEU A 168 -12.22 -13.66 10.15
C LEU A 168 -12.20 -13.26 11.62
N LEU A 169 -11.71 -12.07 11.94
CA LEU A 169 -11.42 -11.68 13.31
C LEU A 169 -12.49 -10.78 13.92
N CYS A 170 -13.23 -9.99 13.14
CA CYS A 170 -14.16 -9.00 13.68
C CYS A 170 -15.34 -9.58 14.47
N GLY A 171 -15.67 -10.87 14.29
CA GLY A 171 -16.66 -11.58 15.11
C GLY A 171 -16.12 -12.19 16.40
N ASN A 172 -14.81 -12.12 16.66
CA ASN A 172 -14.19 -12.71 17.85
C ASN A 172 -14.02 -11.64 18.95
N HIS A 173 -14.42 -11.97 20.17
CA HIS A 173 -14.37 -11.06 21.33
C HIS A 173 -13.52 -11.61 22.49
N SER A 174 -12.69 -12.63 22.25
CA SER A 174 -11.84 -13.25 23.27
C SER A 174 -10.37 -12.85 23.13
N GLY A 175 -9.63 -12.81 24.23
CA GLY A 175 -8.22 -12.49 24.27
C GLY A 175 -7.93 -10.99 24.24
N HIS A 176 -6.78 -10.58 23.75
CA HIS A 176 -6.41 -9.18 23.58
C HIS A 176 -7.25 -8.51 22.50
N GLN A 177 -7.42 -7.18 22.57
CA GLN A 177 -7.98 -6.43 21.45
C GLN A 177 -7.12 -6.65 20.20
N VAL A 178 -7.75 -6.77 19.02
CA VAL A 178 -7.04 -6.77 17.76
C VAL A 178 -7.41 -5.51 16.98
N TRP A 179 -6.40 -4.73 16.63
CA TRP A 179 -6.57 -3.56 15.78
C TRP A 179 -5.98 -3.87 14.40
N ILE A 180 -6.82 -3.82 13.38
CA ILE A 180 -6.40 -4.00 11.99
C ILE A 180 -6.34 -2.61 11.37
N THR A 181 -5.14 -2.18 11.05
CA THR A 181 -4.80 -0.80 10.74
C THR A 181 -4.34 -0.67 9.30
N PHE A 182 -4.89 0.31 8.61
CA PHE A 182 -4.53 0.68 7.25
C PHE A 182 -3.95 2.10 7.30
N PHE A 183 -2.65 2.22 7.02
CA PHE A 183 -1.94 3.49 7.00
C PHE A 183 -2.06 4.18 5.66
N ASP A 184 -2.24 5.50 5.67
CA ASP A 184 -2.15 6.37 4.51
C ASP A 184 -0.80 7.09 4.52
N GLY A 185 -0.21 7.28 3.35
CA GLY A 185 1.02 8.05 3.22
C GLY A 185 2.24 7.36 3.82
N GLU A 186 2.33 6.06 3.66
CA GLU A 186 3.58 5.34 3.89
C GLU A 186 4.61 5.80 2.87
N GLU A 187 4.20 5.89 1.62
CA GLU A 187 5.00 6.21 0.47
C GLU A 187 5.58 7.63 0.47
N ALA A 188 6.87 7.73 0.21
CA ALA A 188 7.50 9.03 -0.01
C ALA A 188 6.90 9.73 -1.23
N VAL A 189 6.54 11.01 -1.09
CA VAL A 189 5.99 11.83 -2.19
C VAL A 189 7.05 12.09 -3.26
N ARG A 190 8.32 12.30 -2.85
CA ARG A 190 9.46 12.31 -3.78
C ARG A 190 9.83 10.88 -4.18
N PHE A 191 10.62 10.78 -5.24
CA PHE A 191 11.10 9.47 -5.67
C PHE A 191 11.96 8.78 -4.61
N ASN A 192 12.89 9.53 -4.01
CA ASN A 192 13.82 8.99 -3.01
C ASN A 192 13.13 8.82 -1.65
N TRP A 193 13.39 7.68 -0.99
CA TRP A 193 13.01 7.43 0.38
C TRP A 193 13.88 8.24 1.34
N GLN A 194 13.31 9.22 2.00
CA GLN A 194 14.03 10.10 2.91
C GLN A 194 13.10 10.72 3.94
N ASP A 195 13.42 10.56 5.23
CA ASP A 195 12.72 11.23 6.31
C ASP A 195 12.78 12.78 6.16
N PRO A 196 11.68 13.47 6.45
CA PRO A 196 10.38 13.02 6.95
C PRO A 196 9.35 12.74 5.84
N ASP A 197 9.73 12.65 4.57
CA ASP A 197 8.85 12.49 3.42
C ASP A 197 8.48 11.01 3.20
N ASN A 198 7.93 10.35 4.21
CA ASN A 198 7.40 9.00 4.18
C ASN A 198 6.69 8.68 5.50
N ARG A 199 5.98 7.55 5.58
CA ARG A 199 5.41 7.00 6.82
C ARG A 199 4.57 8.01 7.61
N TYR A 200 3.81 8.85 6.90
CA TYR A 200 3.01 9.92 7.52
C TYR A 200 1.91 9.33 8.42
N GLY A 201 1.24 8.27 7.95
CA GLY A 201 0.16 7.63 8.69
C GLY A 201 0.60 6.97 9.97
N SER A 202 1.66 6.17 9.93
CA SER A 202 2.20 5.51 11.13
C SER A 202 2.77 6.53 12.15
N ARG A 203 3.41 7.61 11.67
CA ARG A 203 3.86 8.72 12.54
C ARG A 203 2.69 9.39 13.26
N GLN A 204 1.63 9.71 12.52
CA GLN A 204 0.40 10.30 13.05
C GLN A 204 -0.23 9.38 14.10
N MET A 205 -0.41 8.10 13.76
CA MET A 205 -1.04 7.14 14.65
C MET A 205 -0.21 6.92 15.93
N ALA A 206 1.09 6.70 15.81
CA ALA A 206 1.96 6.49 16.95
C ALA A 206 1.99 7.71 17.89
N ALA A 207 1.97 8.93 17.34
CA ALA A 207 1.85 10.15 18.14
C ALA A 207 0.51 10.26 18.86
N LYS A 208 -0.59 9.99 18.18
CA LYS A 208 -1.94 10.00 18.76
C LYS A 208 -2.09 8.96 19.88
N MET A 209 -1.60 7.73 19.64
CA MET A 209 -1.63 6.65 20.64
C MET A 209 -0.76 6.97 21.86
N ALA A 210 0.37 7.68 21.67
CA ALA A 210 1.20 8.14 22.78
C ALA A 210 0.45 9.17 23.64
N MET A 211 -0.23 10.13 23.02
CA MET A 211 -1.01 11.16 23.71
C MET A 211 -2.23 10.57 24.44
N SER A 212 -2.89 9.55 23.87
CA SER A 212 -4.05 8.89 24.50
C SER A 212 -3.67 7.85 25.54
N GLY A 213 -2.38 7.50 25.70
CA GLY A 213 -1.92 6.45 26.59
C GLY A 213 -2.24 5.02 26.08
N GLU A 214 -2.54 4.87 24.80
CA GLU A 214 -2.78 3.56 24.17
C GLU A 214 -1.48 2.89 23.71
N LEU A 215 -0.47 3.65 23.35
CA LEU A 215 0.78 3.12 22.81
C LEU A 215 1.44 2.06 23.71
N PRO A 216 1.59 2.25 25.04
CA PRO A 216 2.15 1.23 25.93
C PRO A 216 1.30 -0.03 26.08
N LYS A 217 0.05 0.00 25.63
CA LYS A 217 -0.84 -1.17 25.66
C LYS A 217 -0.61 -2.11 24.49
N VAL A 218 0.12 -1.68 23.45
CA VAL A 218 0.42 -2.51 22.29
C VAL A 218 1.42 -3.58 22.68
N LYS A 219 0.99 -4.84 22.58
CA LYS A 219 1.78 -6.05 22.90
C LYS A 219 2.61 -6.53 21.72
N ALA A 220 2.09 -6.33 20.52
CA ALA A 220 2.72 -6.69 19.26
C ALA A 220 2.12 -5.86 18.12
N LEU A 221 2.97 -5.44 17.19
CA LEU A 221 2.57 -4.94 15.89
C LEU A 221 3.15 -5.89 14.83
N LEU A 222 2.31 -6.44 13.97
CA LEU A 222 2.68 -7.24 12.81
C LEU A 222 2.31 -6.43 11.57
N LEU A 223 3.33 -5.92 10.89
CA LEU A 223 3.20 -5.21 9.63
C LEU A 223 3.31 -6.19 8.48
N ALA A 224 2.54 -5.99 7.43
CA ALA A 224 2.65 -6.67 6.16
C ALA A 224 2.82 -5.65 5.05
N ASP A 225 3.82 -5.83 4.21
CA ASP A 225 4.05 -5.06 3.01
C ASP A 225 4.58 -5.94 1.87
N MET A 226 4.11 -5.71 0.62
CA MET A 226 4.50 -6.49 -0.56
C MET A 226 4.47 -8.00 -0.32
N VAL A 227 3.28 -8.53 0.02
CA VAL A 227 3.10 -9.92 0.49
C VAL A 227 2.40 -10.83 -0.51
N GLY A 228 2.21 -10.37 -1.75
CA GLY A 228 1.42 -11.05 -2.76
C GLY A 228 2.21 -11.62 -3.92
N THR A 229 3.50 -11.35 -4.05
CA THR A 229 4.32 -11.79 -5.19
C THR A 229 4.24 -13.29 -5.43
N ARG A 230 4.22 -13.72 -6.71
CA ARG A 230 4.12 -15.15 -7.07
C ARG A 230 5.28 -16.00 -6.56
N ASN A 231 6.46 -15.44 -6.45
CA ASN A 231 7.68 -16.10 -5.97
C ASN A 231 8.04 -15.65 -4.55
N LEU A 232 7.05 -15.66 -3.66
CA LEU A 232 7.10 -15.14 -2.31
C LEU A 232 8.28 -15.68 -1.50
N ARG A 233 9.07 -14.77 -0.92
CA ARG A 233 10.21 -15.10 -0.07
C ARG A 233 10.47 -14.02 0.98
N PHE A 234 10.06 -14.27 2.20
CA PHE A 234 10.26 -13.34 3.31
C PHE A 234 11.60 -13.57 4.00
N ARG A 235 12.48 -12.60 3.92
CA ARG A 235 13.66 -12.53 4.77
C ARG A 235 13.30 -12.04 6.18
N ARG A 236 14.20 -12.23 7.14
CA ARG A 236 14.05 -11.64 8.47
C ARG A 236 14.39 -10.16 8.37
N GLU A 237 13.42 -9.28 8.58
CA GLU A 237 13.73 -7.87 8.70
C GLU A 237 14.61 -7.65 9.97
N ALA A 238 15.73 -6.93 9.81
CA ALA A 238 16.84 -6.95 10.76
C ALA A 238 16.55 -6.19 12.07
N ASP A 239 15.76 -5.11 11.99
CA ASP A 239 15.40 -4.26 13.14
C ASP A 239 14.17 -4.76 13.89
N SER A 240 13.43 -5.68 13.30
CA SER A 240 12.21 -6.27 13.89
C SER A 240 12.46 -6.93 15.23
N THR A 241 11.49 -6.83 16.12
CA THR A 241 11.53 -7.51 17.42
C THR A 241 11.72 -9.00 17.25
N LYS A 242 12.89 -9.50 17.66
CA LYS A 242 13.29 -10.90 17.47
C LYS A 242 12.22 -11.92 17.88
N ALA A 243 11.57 -11.71 19.02
CA ALA A 243 10.55 -12.62 19.52
C ALA A 243 9.33 -12.72 18.60
N LEU A 244 8.95 -11.63 17.91
CA LEU A 244 7.86 -11.62 16.92
C LEU A 244 8.31 -12.24 15.60
N SER A 245 9.53 -11.95 15.12
CA SER A 245 10.12 -12.63 13.98
C SER A 245 10.20 -14.16 14.18
N ASP A 246 10.63 -14.61 15.36
CA ASP A 246 10.71 -16.04 15.70
C ASP A 246 9.31 -16.68 15.78
N LEU A 247 8.32 -15.96 16.31
CA LEU A 247 6.92 -16.41 16.34
C LEU A 247 6.39 -16.67 14.91
N LEU A 248 6.55 -15.70 14.00
CA LEU A 248 6.08 -15.84 12.62
C LEU A 248 6.79 -16.99 11.90
N ARG A 249 8.11 -17.12 12.05
CA ARG A 249 8.89 -18.19 11.41
C ARG A 249 8.57 -19.58 11.96
N SER A 250 8.44 -19.71 13.28
CA SER A 250 8.04 -20.98 13.89
C SER A 250 6.62 -21.36 13.51
N THR A 251 5.73 -20.37 13.37
CA THR A 251 4.37 -20.57 12.86
C THR A 251 4.41 -21.03 11.41
N ALA A 252 5.15 -20.34 10.55
CA ALA A 252 5.32 -20.71 9.14
C ALA A 252 5.90 -22.13 8.99
N ALA A 253 6.91 -22.48 9.80
CA ALA A 253 7.50 -23.82 9.79
C ALA A 253 6.49 -24.91 10.17
N ARG A 254 5.70 -24.69 11.21
CA ARG A 254 4.63 -25.61 11.62
C ARG A 254 3.57 -25.80 10.55
N LEU A 255 3.32 -24.76 9.75
CA LEU A 255 2.35 -24.77 8.65
C LEU A 255 2.95 -25.30 7.33
N GLY A 256 4.23 -25.62 7.28
CA GLY A 256 4.92 -26.15 6.09
C GLY A 256 5.47 -25.08 5.15
N TYR A 257 5.63 -23.83 5.60
CA TYR A 257 6.07 -22.68 4.78
C TYR A 257 7.51 -22.23 5.09
N SER A 258 8.37 -23.10 5.64
CA SER A 258 9.76 -22.76 5.99
C SER A 258 10.61 -22.28 4.81
N ASN A 259 10.30 -22.73 3.60
CA ASN A 259 10.99 -22.30 2.38
C ASN A 259 10.62 -20.88 1.92
N ILE A 260 9.54 -20.33 2.48
CA ILE A 260 9.05 -18.97 2.18
C ILE A 260 9.54 -17.98 3.25
N PHE A 261 9.45 -18.37 4.53
CA PHE A 261 9.94 -17.57 5.65
C PHE A 261 11.38 -17.97 6.00
N VAL A 262 12.34 -17.47 5.22
CA VAL A 262 13.75 -17.84 5.36
C VAL A 262 14.46 -17.07 6.48
N ASP A 263 15.58 -17.63 7.00
CA ASP A 263 16.26 -17.05 8.16
C ASP A 263 17.42 -16.10 7.78
N GLU A 264 17.46 -15.65 6.55
CA GLU A 264 18.38 -14.61 6.10
C GLU A 264 17.89 -13.24 6.57
N ALA A 265 18.80 -12.39 7.06
CA ALA A 265 18.45 -11.04 7.50
C ALA A 265 18.58 -10.03 6.35
N SER A 266 17.66 -9.07 6.33
CA SER A 266 17.68 -7.92 5.42
C SER A 266 17.14 -6.69 6.15
N PRO A 267 17.85 -5.55 6.16
CA PRO A 267 17.31 -4.33 6.74
C PRO A 267 16.29 -3.71 5.78
N THR A 268 15.18 -3.25 6.33
CA THR A 268 14.15 -2.50 5.58
C THR A 268 13.55 -1.43 6.48
N GLU A 269 13.50 -0.19 6.02
CA GLU A 269 12.81 0.88 6.75
C GLU A 269 11.35 0.97 6.29
N ASP A 270 10.43 0.73 7.23
CA ASP A 270 9.00 0.75 6.98
C ASP A 270 8.23 1.29 8.21
N ASP A 271 6.90 1.29 8.18
CA ASP A 271 6.01 1.79 9.23
C ASP A 271 6.28 1.20 10.62
N HIS A 272 6.75 -0.06 10.72
CA HIS A 272 7.10 -0.71 11.98
C HIS A 272 8.20 0.03 12.75
N ILE A 273 9.16 0.66 12.06
CA ILE A 273 10.25 1.44 12.66
C ILE A 273 9.74 2.59 13.51
N ILE A 274 8.62 3.20 13.12
CA ILE A 274 7.99 4.30 13.86
C ILE A 274 7.53 3.85 15.26
N PHE A 275 7.05 2.63 15.35
CA PHE A 275 6.58 2.01 16.60
C PHE A 275 7.76 1.44 17.40
N LEU A 276 8.74 0.78 16.78
CA LEU A 276 9.97 0.30 17.42
C LEU A 276 10.72 1.43 18.14
N LYS A 277 10.90 2.58 17.47
CA LYS A 277 11.55 3.77 18.06
C LYS A 277 10.79 4.33 19.28
N ARG A 278 9.56 3.90 19.52
CA ARG A 278 8.72 4.26 20.68
C ARG A 278 8.54 3.12 21.67
N GLY A 279 9.33 2.05 21.54
CA GLY A 279 9.34 0.91 22.48
C GLY A 279 8.20 -0.09 22.28
N VAL A 280 7.47 -0.04 21.18
CA VAL A 280 6.44 -1.03 20.84
C VAL A 280 7.12 -2.22 20.16
N PRO A 281 6.88 -3.46 20.62
CA PRO A 281 7.34 -4.65 19.89
C PRO A 281 6.68 -4.71 18.52
N ALA A 282 7.48 -4.69 17.45
CA ALA A 282 6.97 -4.70 16.08
C ALA A 282 7.81 -5.63 15.19
N VAL A 283 7.19 -6.17 14.16
CA VAL A 283 7.82 -6.97 13.12
C VAL A 283 7.24 -6.58 11.77
N ASP A 284 8.11 -6.52 10.78
CA ASP A 284 7.74 -6.37 9.40
C ASP A 284 7.91 -7.69 8.64
N VAL A 285 6.92 -7.98 7.79
CA VAL A 285 6.88 -9.12 6.87
C VAL A 285 6.76 -8.56 5.46
N ILE A 286 7.90 -8.49 4.79
CA ILE A 286 8.04 -7.87 3.49
C ILE A 286 8.87 -8.73 2.53
N ASP A 287 8.44 -8.82 1.26
CA ASP A 287 9.27 -9.35 0.19
C ASP A 287 9.83 -8.21 -0.65
N PHE A 288 11.02 -7.73 -0.27
CA PHE A 288 11.68 -6.60 -0.92
C PHE A 288 12.53 -6.99 -2.15
N GLU A 289 12.63 -8.27 -2.46
CA GLU A 289 13.47 -8.76 -3.58
C GLU A 289 12.66 -8.90 -4.88
N ILE A 290 11.81 -7.94 -5.19
CA ILE A 290 10.97 -7.93 -6.39
C ILE A 290 11.52 -6.98 -7.46
N PRO A 291 11.71 -7.42 -8.72
CA PRO A 291 12.34 -6.59 -9.75
C PRO A 291 11.44 -5.47 -10.29
N TYR A 292 10.15 -5.48 -9.96
CA TYR A 292 9.16 -4.51 -10.42
C TYR A 292 8.79 -3.47 -9.34
N TRP A 293 9.47 -3.47 -8.18
CA TRP A 293 9.26 -2.48 -7.12
C TRP A 293 9.36 -1.05 -7.65
N HIS A 294 8.39 -0.22 -7.32
CA HIS A 294 8.25 1.17 -7.75
C HIS A 294 8.32 1.35 -9.30
N THR A 295 7.80 0.38 -10.05
CA THR A 295 7.65 0.47 -11.51
C THR A 295 6.20 0.20 -11.94
N VAL A 296 5.83 0.69 -13.11
CA VAL A 296 4.50 0.42 -13.71
C VAL A 296 4.26 -1.07 -14.02
N GLN A 297 5.26 -1.92 -13.78
CA GLN A 297 5.15 -3.37 -13.94
C GLN A 297 4.58 -4.06 -12.69
N ASP A 298 4.37 -3.34 -11.58
CA ASP A 298 3.66 -3.88 -10.41
C ASP A 298 2.16 -3.97 -10.70
N THR A 299 1.78 -5.05 -11.36
CA THR A 299 0.45 -5.31 -11.92
C THR A 299 -0.10 -6.65 -11.43
N LEU A 300 -1.40 -6.90 -11.66
CA LEU A 300 -2.11 -8.09 -11.15
C LEU A 300 -1.45 -9.43 -11.49
N ASP A 301 -0.74 -9.54 -12.61
CA ASP A 301 -0.03 -10.75 -13.02
C ASP A 301 1.16 -11.09 -12.11
N LYS A 302 1.63 -10.15 -11.30
CA LYS A 302 2.71 -10.37 -10.30
C LYS A 302 2.20 -10.97 -9.01
N VAL A 303 0.93 -10.74 -8.67
CA VAL A 303 0.32 -11.19 -7.41
C VAL A 303 -0.38 -12.54 -7.59
N SER A 304 -0.45 -13.34 -6.53
CA SER A 304 -1.17 -14.61 -6.52
C SER A 304 -1.99 -14.81 -5.24
N GLY A 305 -3.18 -15.37 -5.37
CA GLY A 305 -4.02 -15.72 -4.22
C GLY A 305 -3.38 -16.78 -3.32
N LYS A 306 -2.50 -17.64 -3.86
CA LYS A 306 -1.71 -18.58 -3.06
C LYS A 306 -0.75 -17.87 -2.12
N SER A 307 -0.03 -16.87 -2.61
CA SER A 307 0.88 -16.07 -1.79
C SER A 307 0.14 -15.32 -0.68
N LEU A 308 -0.97 -14.67 -1.03
CA LEU A 308 -1.85 -14.01 -0.06
C LEU A 308 -2.39 -15.01 0.98
N ALA A 309 -2.77 -16.22 0.57
CA ALA A 309 -3.25 -17.27 1.47
C ALA A 309 -2.17 -17.74 2.44
N ILE A 310 -0.93 -17.89 1.99
CA ILE A 310 0.21 -18.28 2.85
C ILE A 310 0.47 -17.21 3.91
N THR A 311 0.58 -15.95 3.49
CA THR A 311 0.79 -14.81 4.39
C THR A 311 -0.34 -14.71 5.39
N GLY A 312 -1.59 -14.68 4.92
CA GLY A 312 -2.77 -14.58 5.78
C GLY A 312 -2.89 -15.73 6.78
N HIS A 313 -2.57 -16.96 6.38
CA HIS A 313 -2.57 -18.13 7.26
C HIS A 313 -1.54 -17.99 8.39
N VAL A 314 -0.31 -17.55 8.07
CA VAL A 314 0.74 -17.34 9.08
C VAL A 314 0.35 -16.21 10.04
N PHE A 315 -0.18 -15.09 9.54
CA PHE A 315 -0.65 -13.99 10.38
C PHE A 315 -1.79 -14.44 11.30
N LEU A 316 -2.82 -15.10 10.77
CA LEU A 316 -3.96 -15.58 11.54
C LEU A 316 -3.54 -16.50 12.68
N GLU A 317 -2.69 -17.48 12.41
CA GLU A 317 -2.19 -18.43 13.41
C GLU A 317 -1.22 -17.79 14.41
N SER A 318 -0.49 -16.76 14.01
CA SER A 318 0.35 -15.97 14.91
C SER A 318 -0.48 -15.11 15.85
N VAL A 319 -1.56 -14.49 15.36
CA VAL A 319 -2.53 -13.75 16.20
C VAL A 319 -3.16 -14.68 17.25
N LYS A 320 -3.61 -15.87 16.86
CA LYS A 320 -4.17 -16.86 17.79
C LYS A 320 -3.18 -17.22 18.92
N GLN A 321 -1.90 -17.38 18.58
CA GLN A 321 -0.86 -17.64 19.59
C GLN A 321 -0.59 -16.45 20.52
N LEU A 322 -0.64 -15.21 19.99
CA LEU A 322 -0.50 -14.00 20.80
C LEU A 322 -1.69 -13.80 21.72
N GLN A 323 -2.91 -14.14 21.29
CA GLN A 323 -4.13 -14.06 22.10
C GLN A 323 -4.18 -15.11 23.22
N ALA A 324 -3.50 -16.24 23.03
CA ALA A 324 -3.46 -17.31 24.04
C ALA A 324 -2.56 -16.98 25.25
N LYS A 325 -1.63 -16.03 25.08
CA LYS A 325 -0.71 -15.56 26.14
C LYS A 325 -1.42 -14.54 27.03
#